data_e319c6f195df28042153edcc65ed84aa
#
_entry.id   e319c6f195df28042153edcc65ed84aa
#
_cell.length_a   1.000
_cell.length_b   1.000
_cell.length_c   1.000
_cell.angle_alpha   90.00
_cell.angle_beta   90.00
_cell.angle_gamma   90.00
#
_symmetry.space_group_name_H-M   'P 1'
#
loop_
_entity.id
_entity.type
_entity.pdbx_description
1 polymer ?
#
loop_
_entity_poly.entity_id
_entity_poly.type
_entity_poly.pdbx_seq_one_letter_code
_entity_poly.pdbx_strand_id
1 'polypeptide(L)'
;AMLAKAFENAQSRGLILKTVQADWRWLNRDIQGKYDAIICLGNSFTHLHDEKDRRRALAEFYAALKHDGILILDQRNYDMFLDKGFKSKHKYYYCGDKVSAEPMHIDEGLVRFKYSFPDGSDYTLNLCPIRKNYVRRLLSEAGFERVRTYGDFPETYADDEPDFFVHIAEKSVIHEGRWGGGTRDPSEVDIRDVTEDYYDSEDAHAFYSLIWGGEDLHIGLYNETKDIRTASDTTIDRMVEALPAITADTEILDIGSGYGGAMRRVASKHGCKATCLNLSEVQNDTNRLKIRRAGLHDRIRVVHGVFENIPEPNASYDVVWSQDAILHSDQRDKVLAEVWRVLKPGGHFVFTDPCQADDVPEGVLQPVYDRLQLTNLGSHRFYRDAAKALGFEIVRQDEMTDQLRTHYDRVRQELVANYEMLRENGASAEYLDKMIVGLENWVKAADAGHLAWGIHLFRKPA
;
A
#
# COMPACT_ATOMS: atom_id res chain seq x y z
N ALA A 1 -1.41 38.84 16.43
CA ALA A 1 -1.22 39.42 15.07
C ALA A 1 -1.94 38.56 14.00
N MET A 2 -1.64 37.24 13.87
CA MET A 2 -2.22 36.38 12.81
C MET A 2 -3.78 36.28 12.92
N LEU A 3 -4.32 36.05 14.10
CA LEU A 3 -5.78 35.96 14.28
C LEU A 3 -6.51 37.29 13.96
N ALA A 4 -5.90 38.45 14.32
CA ALA A 4 -6.45 39.75 13.93
C ALA A 4 -6.47 39.91 12.40
N LYS A 5 -5.39 39.47 11.70
CA LYS A 5 -5.32 39.52 10.24
C LYS A 5 -6.32 38.57 9.57
N ALA A 6 -6.51 37.37 10.14
CA ALA A 6 -7.53 36.43 9.67
C ALA A 6 -8.95 37.04 9.79
N PHE A 7 -9.23 37.71 10.90
CA PHE A 7 -10.50 38.42 11.11
C PHE A 7 -10.71 39.56 10.10
N GLU A 8 -9.71 40.43 9.92
CA GLU A 8 -9.73 41.50 8.92
C GLU A 8 -9.99 40.97 7.50
N ASN A 9 -9.28 39.89 7.11
CA ASN A 9 -9.43 39.27 5.80
C ASN A 9 -10.82 38.65 5.59
N ALA A 10 -11.41 38.07 6.63
CA ALA A 10 -12.76 37.53 6.56
C ALA A 10 -13.77 38.67 6.43
N GLN A 11 -13.64 39.73 7.25
CA GLN A 11 -14.52 40.89 7.23
C GLN A 11 -14.48 41.60 5.86
N SER A 12 -13.32 41.78 5.27
CA SER A 12 -13.18 42.40 3.93
C SER A 12 -13.85 41.61 2.81
N ARG A 13 -14.16 40.32 3.04
CA ARG A 13 -14.89 39.46 2.12
C ARG A 13 -16.36 39.22 2.51
N GLY A 14 -16.86 39.92 3.51
CA GLY A 14 -18.23 39.76 4.01
C GLY A 14 -18.46 38.43 4.76
N LEU A 15 -17.40 37.78 5.25
CA LEU A 15 -17.45 36.51 5.96
C LEU A 15 -17.36 36.74 7.48
N ILE A 16 -18.09 35.92 8.25
CA ILE A 16 -17.97 35.87 9.70
C ILE A 16 -17.05 34.70 10.06
N LEU A 17 -15.88 35.00 10.60
CA LEU A 17 -14.92 33.99 11.07
C LEU A 17 -14.83 34.02 12.60
N LYS A 18 -15.18 32.94 13.25
CA LYS A 18 -14.91 32.77 14.68
C LYS A 18 -13.44 32.38 14.85
N THR A 19 -12.71 33.18 15.62
CA THR A 19 -11.30 32.90 15.92
C THR A 19 -11.14 32.58 17.39
N VAL A 20 -10.34 31.57 17.69
CA VAL A 20 -9.97 31.18 19.06
C VAL A 20 -8.44 31.14 19.13
N GLN A 21 -7.87 31.77 20.15
CA GLN A 21 -6.46 31.64 20.46
C GLN A 21 -6.28 30.38 21.30
N ALA A 22 -5.68 29.34 20.72
CA ALA A 22 -5.46 28.06 21.36
C ALA A 22 -4.04 27.57 21.12
N ASP A 23 -3.53 26.78 22.05
CA ASP A 23 -2.32 25.99 21.87
C ASP A 23 -2.72 24.57 21.45
N TRP A 24 -2.19 24.07 20.34
CA TRP A 24 -2.53 22.74 19.80
C TRP A 24 -2.27 21.61 20.80
N ARG A 25 -1.29 21.78 21.69
CA ARG A 25 -0.94 20.80 22.73
C ARG A 25 -2.02 20.70 23.82
N TRP A 26 -2.99 21.64 23.84
CA TRP A 26 -4.06 21.76 24.82
C TRP A 26 -5.38 22.18 24.15
N LEU A 27 -5.57 21.79 22.90
CA LEU A 27 -6.66 22.29 22.06
C LEU A 27 -8.04 22.11 22.72
N ASN A 28 -8.30 20.92 23.27
CA ASN A 28 -9.61 20.60 23.86
C ASN A 28 -9.94 21.40 25.14
N ARG A 29 -8.96 22.09 25.73
CA ARG A 29 -9.20 23.05 26.81
C ARG A 29 -9.85 24.35 26.30
N ASP A 30 -9.46 24.77 25.09
CA ASP A 30 -9.76 26.13 24.61
C ASP A 30 -10.89 26.12 23.56
N ILE A 31 -11.23 24.94 22.99
CA ILE A 31 -12.34 24.76 22.05
C ILE A 31 -13.52 24.04 22.72
N GLN A 32 -14.72 24.27 22.20
CA GLN A 32 -15.93 23.58 22.64
C GLN A 32 -16.53 22.75 21.51
N GLY A 33 -16.96 21.53 21.84
CA GLY A 33 -17.61 20.62 20.89
C GLY A 33 -16.64 19.74 20.13
N LYS A 34 -17.17 19.02 19.15
CA LYS A 34 -16.46 18.11 18.26
C LYS A 34 -16.67 18.52 16.82
N TYR A 35 -15.69 18.27 15.99
CA TYR A 35 -15.64 18.73 14.61
C TYR A 35 -15.69 17.55 13.64
N ASP A 36 -16.30 17.77 12.47
CA ASP A 36 -16.32 16.79 11.38
C ASP A 36 -14.97 16.72 10.67
N ALA A 37 -14.24 17.86 10.63
CA ALA A 37 -12.90 17.92 10.05
C ALA A 37 -12.01 18.89 10.82
N ILE A 38 -10.71 18.55 10.90
CA ILE A 38 -9.64 19.47 11.33
C ILE A 38 -8.68 19.63 10.15
N ILE A 39 -8.31 20.88 9.87
CA ILE A 39 -7.41 21.24 8.77
C ILE A 39 -6.19 21.93 9.35
N CYS A 40 -5.00 21.32 9.20
CA CYS A 40 -3.71 21.83 9.65
C CYS A 40 -2.79 21.98 8.43
N LEU A 41 -2.84 23.16 7.79
CA LEU A 41 -2.15 23.43 6.54
C LEU A 41 -1.02 24.46 6.70
N GLY A 42 -0.27 24.65 5.60
CA GLY A 42 0.81 25.63 5.53
C GLY A 42 2.08 25.16 6.21
N ASN A 43 2.33 23.85 6.21
CA ASN A 43 3.50 23.24 6.86
C ASN A 43 3.56 23.57 8.37
N SER A 44 2.39 23.81 8.98
CA SER A 44 2.30 24.34 10.34
C SER A 44 2.72 23.32 11.40
N PHE A 45 2.48 22.03 11.17
CA PHE A 45 2.82 20.97 12.11
C PHE A 45 4.32 20.87 12.41
N THR A 46 5.16 21.26 11.46
CA THR A 46 6.62 21.26 11.57
C THR A 46 7.21 22.31 12.50
N HIS A 47 6.36 23.22 13.04
CA HIS A 47 6.75 24.13 14.13
C HIS A 47 6.84 23.45 15.49
N LEU A 48 6.34 22.22 15.63
CA LEU A 48 6.47 21.43 16.84
C LEU A 48 7.80 20.68 16.84
N HIS A 49 8.83 21.27 17.44
CA HIS A 49 10.20 20.71 17.44
C HIS A 49 10.36 19.50 18.35
N ASP A 50 9.58 19.40 19.44
CA ASP A 50 9.62 18.28 20.38
C ASP A 50 8.66 17.17 19.93
N GLU A 51 9.12 15.93 19.95
CA GLU A 51 8.28 14.78 19.59
C GLU A 51 7.08 14.60 20.53
N LYS A 52 7.26 14.85 21.84
CA LYS A 52 6.16 14.77 22.81
C LYS A 52 5.08 15.80 22.51
N ASP A 53 5.48 16.99 22.05
CA ASP A 53 4.54 18.05 21.65
C ASP A 53 3.78 17.64 20.37
N ARG A 54 4.46 17.00 19.40
CA ARG A 54 3.80 16.46 18.19
C ARG A 54 2.78 15.38 18.53
N ARG A 55 3.16 14.41 19.35
CA ARG A 55 2.25 13.34 19.82
C ARG A 55 1.05 13.90 20.56
N ARG A 56 1.29 14.87 21.44
CA ARG A 56 0.22 15.52 22.19
C ARG A 56 -0.72 16.29 21.29
N ALA A 57 -0.22 17.07 20.34
CA ALA A 57 -1.07 17.80 19.40
C ALA A 57 -1.94 16.86 18.56
N LEU A 58 -1.41 15.74 18.09
CA LEU A 58 -2.20 14.74 17.35
C LEU A 58 -3.26 14.07 18.22
N ALA A 59 -2.95 13.76 19.48
CA ALA A 59 -3.95 13.25 20.43
C ALA A 59 -5.07 14.27 20.70
N GLU A 60 -4.74 15.56 20.80
CA GLU A 60 -5.70 16.64 20.94
C GLU A 60 -6.57 16.81 19.69
N PHE A 61 -6.00 16.71 18.48
CA PHE A 61 -6.75 16.71 17.23
C PHE A 61 -7.70 15.52 17.16
N TYR A 62 -7.19 14.32 17.45
CA TYR A 62 -8.01 13.10 17.50
C TYR A 62 -9.17 13.25 18.49
N ALA A 63 -8.91 13.76 19.69
CA ALA A 63 -9.92 13.98 20.71
C ALA A 63 -10.96 15.05 20.29
N ALA A 64 -10.58 16.06 19.52
CA ALA A 64 -11.47 17.12 19.05
C ALA A 64 -12.36 16.70 17.86
N LEU A 65 -12.01 15.63 17.15
CA LEU A 65 -12.81 15.10 16.06
C LEU A 65 -14.00 14.29 16.56
N LYS A 66 -15.12 14.38 15.83
CA LYS A 66 -16.26 13.45 15.97
C LYS A 66 -15.81 12.04 15.57
N HIS A 67 -16.64 11.04 15.86
CA HIS A 67 -16.57 9.75 15.19
C HIS A 67 -16.68 9.99 13.67
N ASP A 68 -15.95 9.30 12.85
CA ASP A 68 -15.89 9.51 11.40
C ASP A 68 -15.33 10.87 10.95
N GLY A 69 -14.75 11.61 11.87
CA GLY A 69 -14.10 12.89 11.57
C GLY A 69 -12.71 12.69 10.93
N ILE A 70 -12.29 13.65 10.11
CA ILE A 70 -11.03 13.61 9.38
C ILE A 70 -10.07 14.69 9.82
N LEU A 71 -8.77 14.36 9.82
CA LEU A 71 -7.69 15.34 9.92
C LEU A 71 -7.02 15.49 8.55
N ILE A 72 -6.90 16.70 8.05
CA ILE A 72 -6.10 17.04 6.86
C ILE A 72 -4.87 17.81 7.34
N LEU A 73 -3.69 17.27 7.08
CA LEU A 73 -2.42 17.84 7.48
C LEU A 73 -1.47 17.91 6.30
N ASP A 74 -0.90 19.09 6.01
CA ASP A 74 0.15 19.21 5.00
C ASP A 74 1.53 19.39 5.61
N GLN A 75 2.53 19.00 4.85
CA GLN A 75 3.94 19.28 5.13
C GLN A 75 4.76 19.35 3.85
N ARG A 76 5.90 20.04 3.89
CA ARG A 76 6.89 19.99 2.82
C ARG A 76 7.47 18.59 2.70
N ASN A 77 7.92 18.25 1.49
CA ASN A 77 8.63 16.99 1.24
C ASN A 77 10.07 17.07 1.82
N TYR A 78 10.17 16.85 3.13
CA TYR A 78 11.48 16.83 3.81
C TYR A 78 12.31 15.61 3.47
N ASP A 79 11.73 14.52 3.00
CA ASP A 79 12.48 13.37 2.47
C ASP A 79 13.37 13.81 1.30
N MET A 80 12.81 14.58 0.36
CA MET A 80 13.58 15.13 -0.74
C MET A 80 14.67 16.11 -0.26
N PHE A 81 14.35 16.99 0.71
CA PHE A 81 15.30 17.97 1.20
C PHE A 81 16.50 17.33 1.89
N LEU A 82 16.27 16.30 2.69
CA LEU A 82 17.31 15.59 3.45
C LEU A 82 18.16 14.70 2.55
N ASP A 83 17.52 14.01 1.59
CA ASP A 83 18.18 13.00 0.78
C ASP A 83 18.84 13.59 -0.50
N LYS A 84 18.27 14.67 -1.09
CA LYS A 84 18.71 15.22 -2.38
C LYS A 84 19.03 16.70 -2.35
N GLY A 85 18.87 17.35 -1.20
CA GLY A 85 19.01 18.80 -1.05
C GLY A 85 17.79 19.58 -1.53
N PHE A 86 17.79 20.89 -1.24
CA PHE A 86 16.65 21.75 -1.54
C PHE A 86 16.47 21.97 -3.05
N LYS A 87 15.35 21.49 -3.57
CA LYS A 87 14.85 21.80 -4.91
C LYS A 87 13.35 22.05 -4.78
N SER A 88 12.93 23.31 -4.71
CA SER A 88 11.49 23.63 -4.76
C SER A 88 11.15 24.19 -6.14
N LYS A 89 10.10 23.63 -6.74
CA LYS A 89 9.52 24.12 -8.00
C LYS A 89 8.74 25.42 -7.76
N HIS A 90 8.26 25.63 -6.53
CA HIS A 90 7.39 26.72 -6.12
C HIS A 90 8.06 27.66 -5.12
N LYS A 91 9.08 28.42 -5.60
CA LYS A 91 9.82 29.38 -4.78
C LYS A 91 8.94 30.37 -3.99
N TYR A 92 7.73 30.63 -4.44
CA TYR A 92 6.87 31.72 -3.95
C TYR A 92 5.49 31.25 -3.44
N TYR A 93 5.35 29.97 -3.13
CA TYR A 93 4.06 29.35 -2.84
C TYR A 93 3.26 30.03 -1.71
N TYR A 94 3.94 30.53 -0.68
CA TYR A 94 3.26 31.16 0.46
C TYR A 94 3.43 32.68 0.55
N CYS A 95 4.35 33.25 -0.16
CA CYS A 95 4.79 34.64 0.07
C CYS A 95 4.60 35.56 -1.15
N GLY A 96 4.14 35.01 -2.26
CA GLY A 96 4.05 35.73 -3.54
C GLY A 96 5.40 35.86 -4.24
N ASP A 97 5.35 36.33 -5.47
CA ASP A 97 6.46 36.35 -6.44
C ASP A 97 7.60 37.36 -6.12
N LYS A 98 7.43 38.17 -5.08
CA LYS A 98 8.42 39.18 -4.66
C LYS A 98 9.21 38.81 -3.41
N VAL A 99 8.91 37.66 -2.77
CA VAL A 99 9.58 37.20 -1.57
C VAL A 99 10.48 36.01 -1.92
N SER A 100 11.76 36.09 -1.60
CA SER A 100 12.65 34.91 -1.75
C SER A 100 12.69 34.11 -0.47
N ALA A 101 12.75 32.78 -0.62
CA ALA A 101 12.91 31.84 0.48
C ALA A 101 14.12 30.95 0.16
N GLU A 102 15.18 31.04 0.96
CA GLU A 102 16.41 30.28 0.77
C GLU A 102 16.75 29.44 2.01
N PRO A 103 17.09 28.16 1.85
CA PRO A 103 17.53 27.37 2.99
C PRO A 103 18.94 27.80 3.40
N MET A 104 19.09 28.13 4.69
CA MET A 104 20.38 28.44 5.30
C MET A 104 21.02 27.22 5.97
N HIS A 105 20.21 26.27 6.36
CA HIS A 105 20.64 25.08 7.07
C HIS A 105 19.63 23.95 6.84
N ILE A 106 20.13 22.75 6.57
CA ILE A 106 19.32 21.54 6.40
C ILE A 106 20.08 20.38 7.05
N ASP A 107 19.51 19.78 8.09
CA ASP A 107 19.90 18.49 8.66
C ASP A 107 18.69 17.77 9.24
N GLU A 108 18.86 16.56 9.79
CA GLU A 108 17.76 15.73 10.33
C GLU A 108 17.03 16.38 11.53
N GLY A 109 17.59 17.36 12.19
CA GLY A 109 17.01 18.03 13.36
C GLY A 109 16.43 19.41 13.07
N LEU A 110 16.90 20.08 12.01
CA LEU A 110 16.56 21.47 11.75
C LEU A 110 16.64 21.83 10.26
N VAL A 111 15.59 22.45 9.78
CA VAL A 111 15.64 23.23 8.53
C VAL A 111 15.41 24.69 8.85
N ARG A 112 16.35 25.54 8.45
CA ARG A 112 16.27 26.99 8.62
C ARG A 112 16.18 27.67 7.26
N PHE A 113 15.08 28.43 7.05
CA PHE A 113 14.90 29.26 5.88
C PHE A 113 15.15 30.74 6.23
N LYS A 114 15.74 31.47 5.28
CA LYS A 114 15.75 32.92 5.25
C LYS A 114 14.72 33.40 4.25
N TYR A 115 13.84 34.29 4.68
CA TYR A 115 12.87 34.97 3.84
C TYR A 115 13.32 36.42 3.68
N SER A 116 13.49 36.86 2.43
CA SER A 116 13.87 38.24 2.09
C SER A 116 12.71 38.93 1.37
N PHE A 117 12.30 40.06 1.91
CA PHE A 117 11.14 40.82 1.44
C PHE A 117 11.58 42.03 0.59
N PRO A 118 10.68 42.56 -0.30
CA PRO A 118 10.97 43.70 -1.18
C PRO A 118 11.33 45.00 -0.46
N ASP A 119 10.92 45.16 0.80
CA ASP A 119 11.22 46.31 1.65
C ASP A 119 12.60 46.21 2.31
N GLY A 120 13.37 45.16 2.01
CA GLY A 120 14.69 44.91 2.56
C GLY A 120 14.70 44.24 3.92
N SER A 121 13.52 43.85 4.45
CA SER A 121 13.46 43.08 5.69
C SER A 121 13.76 41.61 5.44
N ASP A 122 14.49 41.01 6.38
CA ASP A 122 14.82 39.58 6.40
C ASP A 122 14.27 38.92 7.65
N TYR A 123 13.69 37.73 7.46
CA TYR A 123 13.20 36.90 8.57
C TYR A 123 13.75 35.47 8.44
N THR A 124 13.98 34.83 9.58
CA THR A 124 14.36 33.43 9.63
C THR A 124 13.25 32.58 10.20
N LEU A 125 13.03 31.41 9.61
CA LEU A 125 12.06 30.43 10.05
C LEU A 125 12.76 29.09 10.32
N ASN A 126 12.61 28.58 11.53
CA ASN A 126 13.13 27.28 11.93
C ASN A 126 11.99 26.26 11.90
N LEU A 127 12.21 25.13 11.28
CA LEU A 127 11.24 24.06 11.11
C LEU A 127 11.88 22.73 11.48
N CYS A 128 11.09 21.81 12.03
CA CYS A 128 11.49 20.43 12.22
C CYS A 128 11.27 19.68 10.90
N PRO A 129 12.31 19.10 10.29
CA PRO A 129 12.17 18.32 9.06
C PRO A 129 11.57 16.95 9.36
N ILE A 130 10.26 16.86 9.28
CA ILE A 130 9.53 15.65 9.62
C ILE A 130 9.35 14.82 8.34
N ARG A 131 9.92 13.61 8.30
CA ARG A 131 9.77 12.69 7.16
C ARG A 131 8.33 12.21 7.01
N LYS A 132 7.91 11.97 5.78
CA LYS A 132 6.55 11.49 5.43
C LYS A 132 6.11 10.31 6.29
N ASN A 133 6.92 9.29 6.35
CA ASN A 133 6.58 8.05 7.04
C ASN A 133 6.53 8.22 8.56
N TYR A 134 7.37 9.09 9.12
CA TYR A 134 7.30 9.42 10.53
C TYR A 134 5.95 10.09 10.91
N VAL A 135 5.43 11.00 10.06
CA VAL A 135 4.11 11.62 10.30
C VAL A 135 2.99 10.58 10.20
N ARG A 136 3.03 9.70 9.20
CA ARG A 136 2.05 8.61 9.07
C ARG A 136 2.03 7.72 10.32
N ARG A 137 3.21 7.34 10.82
CA ARG A 137 3.33 6.57 12.05
C ARG A 137 2.72 7.30 13.25
N LEU A 138 3.05 8.58 13.45
CA LEU A 138 2.49 9.36 14.53
C LEU A 138 0.95 9.48 14.46
N LEU A 139 0.39 9.58 13.26
CA LEU A 139 -1.06 9.59 13.05
C LEU A 139 -1.69 8.25 13.44
N SER A 140 -1.11 7.13 13.02
CA SER A 140 -1.59 5.79 13.40
C SER A 140 -1.46 5.55 14.91
N GLU A 141 -0.33 5.93 15.53
CA GLU A 141 -0.12 5.83 16.98
C GLU A 141 -1.08 6.74 17.78
N ALA A 142 -1.56 7.83 17.19
CA ALA A 142 -2.58 8.69 17.78
C ALA A 142 -4.01 8.11 17.69
N GLY A 143 -4.19 6.99 16.99
CA GLY A 143 -5.46 6.26 16.88
C GLY A 143 -6.25 6.51 15.60
N PHE A 144 -5.68 7.17 14.58
CA PHE A 144 -6.32 7.29 13.27
C PHE A 144 -6.29 5.94 12.56
N GLU A 145 -7.44 5.44 12.13
CA GLU A 145 -7.59 4.09 11.56
C GLU A 145 -7.13 4.01 10.11
N ARG A 146 -7.28 5.08 9.35
CA ARG A 146 -6.81 5.16 7.96
C ARG A 146 -6.04 6.45 7.74
N VAL A 147 -4.82 6.33 7.19
CA VAL A 147 -3.96 7.47 6.85
C VAL A 147 -3.55 7.37 5.38
N ARG A 148 -4.14 8.24 4.54
CA ARG A 148 -3.78 8.38 3.13
C ARG A 148 -2.87 9.58 2.94
N THR A 149 -1.85 9.45 2.09
CA THR A 149 -0.92 10.53 1.80
C THR A 149 -0.88 10.80 0.30
N TYR A 150 -1.10 12.04 -0.06
CA TYR A 150 -1.07 12.53 -1.44
C TYR A 150 0.12 13.44 -1.62
N GLY A 151 0.69 13.49 -2.85
CA GLY A 151 1.63 14.54 -3.25
C GLY A 151 0.87 15.79 -3.66
N ASP A 152 1.54 16.87 -3.90
CA ASP A 152 1.09 18.20 -4.36
C ASP A 152 -0.41 18.37 -4.70
N PHE A 153 -0.85 19.59 -4.92
CA PHE A 153 -2.21 19.88 -5.43
C PHE A 153 -2.32 19.52 -6.93
N PRO A 154 -3.53 19.17 -7.44
CA PRO A 154 -3.72 18.68 -8.81
C PRO A 154 -3.10 19.55 -9.91
N GLU A 155 -3.11 20.88 -9.75
CA GLU A 155 -2.53 21.82 -10.72
C GLU A 155 -1.00 21.83 -10.71
N THR A 156 -0.40 21.32 -9.66
CA THR A 156 1.05 21.29 -9.44
C THR A 156 1.57 19.89 -9.17
N TYR A 157 0.73 18.89 -9.39
CA TYR A 157 1.07 17.50 -9.18
C TYR A 157 2.26 17.10 -10.05
N ALA A 158 3.41 17.12 -9.44
CA ALA A 158 4.65 16.75 -10.07
C ALA A 158 4.98 15.33 -9.67
N ASP A 159 4.71 14.55 -10.55
CA ASP A 159 4.88 13.14 -10.81
C ASP A 159 5.70 12.32 -9.80
N ASP A 160 6.97 12.60 -9.59
CA ASP A 160 7.86 11.73 -8.84
C ASP A 160 8.42 12.33 -7.54
N GLU A 161 8.40 13.66 -7.43
CA GLU A 161 8.93 14.40 -6.30
C GLU A 161 8.03 15.58 -5.98
N PRO A 162 6.93 15.40 -5.24
CA PRO A 162 6.05 16.49 -4.87
C PRO A 162 6.78 17.47 -3.93
N ASP A 163 6.46 18.76 -4.01
CA ASP A 163 6.98 19.77 -3.08
C ASP A 163 6.33 19.64 -1.68
N PHE A 164 5.12 19.06 -1.63
CA PHE A 164 4.32 18.87 -0.41
C PHE A 164 3.69 17.50 -0.35
N PHE A 165 3.49 17.02 0.86
CA PHE A 165 2.61 15.91 1.17
C PHE A 165 1.35 16.42 1.86
N VAL A 166 0.19 15.84 1.51
CA VAL A 166 -1.08 16.06 2.19
C VAL A 166 -1.52 14.73 2.79
N HIS A 167 -1.58 14.66 4.11
CA HIS A 167 -2.07 13.51 4.86
C HIS A 167 -3.54 13.70 5.17
N ILE A 168 -4.37 12.73 4.81
CA ILE A 168 -5.77 12.63 5.22
C ILE A 168 -5.87 11.45 6.18
N ALA A 169 -6.16 11.75 7.44
CA ALA A 169 -6.25 10.75 8.51
C ALA A 169 -7.69 10.67 9.03
N GLU A 170 -8.28 9.50 9.00
CA GLU A 170 -9.67 9.21 9.39
C GLU A 170 -9.70 8.64 10.81
N LYS A 171 -10.56 9.19 11.68
CA LYS A 171 -10.69 8.76 13.06
C LYS A 171 -11.34 7.38 13.18
N SER A 172 -12.23 7.05 12.25
CA SER A 172 -12.81 5.72 12.07
C SER A 172 -13.18 5.55 10.60
N VAL A 173 -13.18 4.30 10.14
CA VAL A 173 -13.60 3.96 8.77
C VAL A 173 -15.08 3.63 8.80
N ILE A 174 -15.91 4.40 8.08
CA ILE A 174 -17.29 4.01 7.82
C ILE A 174 -17.26 2.91 6.76
N HIS A 175 -17.67 1.71 7.14
CA HIS A 175 -17.99 0.69 6.14
C HIS A 175 -19.35 1.06 5.52
N GLU A 176 -19.38 1.39 4.24
CA GLU A 176 -20.63 1.62 3.51
C GLU A 176 -21.50 0.36 3.63
N GLY A 177 -22.58 0.47 4.41
CA GLY A 177 -23.58 -0.59 4.56
C GLY A 177 -24.12 -0.87 5.96
N ARG A 178 -23.57 -0.30 7.05
CA ARG A 178 -24.13 -0.51 8.40
C ARG A 178 -24.45 0.79 9.14
N TRP A 179 -25.69 1.21 9.08
CA TRP A 179 -26.31 2.08 10.07
C TRP A 179 -26.72 1.23 11.26
N GLY A 180 -26.03 1.32 12.38
CA GLY A 180 -26.39 0.66 13.62
C GLY A 180 -25.24 0.74 14.61
N GLY A 181 -25.31 1.67 15.56
CA GLY A 181 -24.36 1.75 16.67
C GLY A 181 -24.41 0.47 17.50
N GLY A 182 -23.40 -0.36 17.38
CA GLY A 182 -23.14 -1.52 18.21
C GLY A 182 -21.63 -1.72 18.27
N THR A 183 -21.11 -1.99 19.46
CA THR A 183 -19.74 -2.47 19.69
C THR A 183 -19.50 -3.66 18.77
N ARG A 184 -18.44 -3.62 17.92
CA ARG A 184 -18.02 -4.76 17.10
C ARG A 184 -17.81 -5.98 18.00
N ASP A 185 -18.44 -7.08 17.60
CA ASP A 185 -18.06 -8.41 18.10
C ASP A 185 -16.67 -8.73 17.53
N PRO A 186 -15.66 -9.06 18.36
CA PRO A 186 -14.32 -9.44 17.88
C PRO A 186 -14.31 -10.62 16.91
N SER A 187 -15.41 -11.36 16.77
CA SER A 187 -15.58 -12.47 15.83
C SER A 187 -15.98 -12.03 14.39
N GLU A 188 -16.22 -10.73 14.15
CA GLU A 188 -16.63 -10.17 12.84
C GLU A 188 -15.53 -9.33 12.19
N VAL A 189 -14.25 -9.70 12.32
CA VAL A 189 -13.16 -9.03 11.59
C VAL A 189 -13.24 -9.43 10.12
N ASP A 190 -13.43 -8.46 9.21
CA ASP A 190 -13.37 -8.73 7.77
C ASP A 190 -11.89 -9.03 7.39
N ILE A 191 -11.67 -10.21 6.84
CA ILE A 191 -10.31 -10.66 6.45
C ILE A 191 -9.66 -9.71 5.43
N ARG A 192 -10.46 -8.95 4.71
CA ARG A 192 -10.00 -7.93 3.75
C ARG A 192 -9.36 -6.72 4.45
N ASP A 193 -9.98 -6.23 5.53
CA ASP A 193 -9.42 -5.14 6.34
C ASP A 193 -8.08 -5.55 6.94
N VAL A 194 -8.00 -6.79 7.44
CA VAL A 194 -6.77 -7.37 8.01
C VAL A 194 -5.65 -7.50 6.96
N THR A 195 -6.02 -7.92 5.74
CA THR A 195 -5.05 -8.07 4.64
C THR A 195 -4.55 -6.71 4.16
N GLU A 196 -5.41 -5.70 4.02
CA GLU A 196 -5.03 -4.34 3.66
C GLU A 196 -4.08 -3.75 4.70
N ASP A 197 -4.44 -3.80 5.99
CA ASP A 197 -3.61 -3.28 7.09
C ASP A 197 -2.24 -3.99 7.17
N TYR A 198 -2.18 -5.30 6.91
CA TYR A 198 -0.93 -6.05 6.90
C TYR A 198 0.05 -5.54 5.84
N TYR A 199 -0.40 -5.33 4.59
CA TYR A 199 0.45 -4.87 3.51
C TYR A 199 0.71 -3.37 3.51
N ASP A 200 -0.13 -2.57 4.14
CA ASP A 200 0.03 -1.11 4.25
C ASP A 200 0.95 -0.70 5.42
N SER A 201 1.40 -1.65 6.26
CA SER A 201 2.31 -1.35 7.36
C SER A 201 3.71 -0.96 6.86
N GLU A 202 4.37 -0.03 7.54
CA GLU A 202 5.74 0.41 7.21
C GLU A 202 6.76 -0.72 7.32
N ASP A 203 6.61 -1.56 8.36
CA ASP A 203 7.44 -2.74 8.58
C ASP A 203 7.36 -3.72 7.39
N ALA A 204 6.14 -3.94 6.87
CA ALA A 204 5.92 -4.78 5.70
C ALA A 204 6.50 -4.14 4.44
N HIS A 205 6.32 -2.83 4.25
CA HIS A 205 6.87 -2.13 3.08
C HIS A 205 8.40 -2.19 3.04
N ALA A 206 9.09 -1.94 4.17
CA ALA A 206 10.54 -2.06 4.27
C ALA A 206 11.01 -3.49 3.97
N PHE A 207 10.36 -4.49 4.55
CA PHE A 207 10.68 -5.90 4.33
C PHE A 207 10.47 -6.32 2.86
N TYR A 208 9.28 -6.06 2.29
CA TYR A 208 8.96 -6.49 0.93
C TYR A 208 9.77 -5.76 -0.13
N SER A 209 10.10 -4.48 0.06
CA SER A 209 10.91 -3.73 -0.89
C SER A 209 12.39 -4.11 -0.88
N LEU A 210 12.97 -4.42 0.28
CA LEU A 210 14.40 -4.65 0.43
C LEU A 210 14.77 -6.14 0.35
N ILE A 211 13.91 -7.04 0.82
CA ILE A 211 14.22 -8.47 0.93
C ILE A 211 13.51 -9.30 -0.13
N TRP A 212 12.23 -9.02 -0.42
CA TRP A 212 11.43 -9.83 -1.36
C TRP A 212 11.62 -9.47 -2.84
N GLY A 213 12.54 -8.54 -3.16
CA GLY A 213 12.86 -8.17 -4.54
C GLY A 213 12.23 -6.87 -5.03
N GLY A 214 11.35 -6.23 -4.24
CA GLY A 214 10.89 -4.85 -4.44
C GLY A 214 9.87 -4.57 -5.56
N GLU A 215 9.60 -5.55 -6.44
CA GLU A 215 8.67 -5.41 -7.57
C GLU A 215 7.50 -6.39 -7.47
N ASP A 216 7.77 -7.60 -6.98
CA ASP A 216 6.85 -8.73 -6.96
C ASP A 216 6.86 -9.40 -5.58
N LEU A 217 5.69 -9.88 -5.12
CA LEU A 217 5.51 -10.50 -3.81
C LEU A 217 5.16 -11.99 -3.92
N HIS A 218 5.51 -12.64 -5.01
CA HIS A 218 5.18 -14.03 -5.28
C HIS A 218 6.39 -14.97 -5.21
N ILE A 219 6.12 -16.26 -5.12
CA ILE A 219 7.11 -17.31 -5.05
C ILE A 219 7.88 -17.41 -6.36
N GLY A 220 9.21 -17.53 -6.25
CA GLY A 220 10.14 -17.64 -7.36
C GLY A 220 10.49 -19.08 -7.71
N LEU A 221 10.92 -19.32 -8.97
CA LEU A 221 11.51 -20.57 -9.44
C LEU A 221 13.03 -20.51 -9.36
N TYR A 222 13.63 -21.38 -8.54
CA TYR A 222 15.04 -21.37 -8.15
C TYR A 222 15.91 -22.39 -8.90
N ASN A 223 15.43 -22.98 -9.98
CA ASN A 223 16.17 -24.06 -10.69
C ASN A 223 17.56 -23.63 -11.17
N GLU A 224 17.72 -22.35 -11.55
CA GLU A 224 18.95 -21.83 -12.15
C GLU A 224 19.53 -20.61 -11.38
N THR A 225 18.89 -20.16 -10.31
CA THR A 225 19.28 -18.96 -9.56
C THR A 225 19.12 -19.14 -8.06
N LYS A 226 19.83 -18.29 -7.28
CA LYS A 226 19.60 -18.12 -5.83
C LYS A 226 19.07 -16.73 -5.50
N ASP A 227 18.99 -15.86 -6.47
CA ASP A 227 18.50 -14.49 -6.34
C ASP A 227 16.97 -14.48 -6.38
N ILE A 228 16.34 -13.85 -5.38
CA ILE A 228 14.89 -13.85 -5.20
C ILE A 228 14.20 -13.15 -6.38
N ARG A 229 14.73 -12.02 -6.82
CA ARG A 229 14.15 -11.25 -7.93
C ARG A 229 14.19 -12.02 -9.24
N THR A 230 15.36 -12.58 -9.56
CA THR A 230 15.52 -13.39 -10.76
C THR A 230 14.61 -14.62 -10.74
N ALA A 231 14.44 -15.26 -9.57
CA ALA A 231 13.53 -16.38 -9.40
C ALA A 231 12.06 -15.98 -9.62
N SER A 232 11.65 -14.81 -9.08
CA SER A 232 10.30 -14.26 -9.31
C SER A 232 10.06 -13.93 -10.77
N ASP A 233 11.01 -13.29 -11.45
CA ASP A 233 10.98 -13.06 -12.90
C ASP A 233 10.81 -14.36 -13.70
N THR A 234 11.50 -15.44 -13.28
CA THR A 234 11.39 -16.76 -13.91
C THR A 234 9.99 -17.35 -13.76
N THR A 235 9.32 -17.14 -12.62
CA THR A 235 7.92 -17.56 -12.44
C THR A 235 7.00 -16.85 -13.43
N ILE A 236 7.15 -15.54 -13.61
CA ILE A 236 6.36 -14.78 -14.58
C ILE A 236 6.56 -15.32 -15.99
N ASP A 237 7.82 -15.50 -16.41
CA ASP A 237 8.13 -16.04 -17.75
C ASP A 237 7.54 -17.44 -17.95
N ARG A 238 7.57 -18.29 -16.91
CA ARG A 238 7.00 -19.64 -16.95
C ARG A 238 5.48 -19.64 -17.06
N MET A 239 4.81 -18.71 -16.41
CA MET A 239 3.36 -18.53 -16.54
C MET A 239 2.99 -18.00 -17.95
N VAL A 240 3.78 -17.10 -18.51
CA VAL A 240 3.60 -16.62 -19.90
C VAL A 240 3.78 -17.79 -20.90
N GLU A 241 4.78 -18.64 -20.71
CA GLU A 241 5.01 -19.82 -21.57
C GLU A 241 3.87 -20.84 -21.53
N ALA A 242 3.11 -20.88 -20.44
CA ALA A 242 1.94 -21.77 -20.33
C ALA A 242 0.72 -21.24 -21.11
N LEU A 243 0.68 -19.96 -21.43
CA LEU A 243 -0.42 -19.31 -22.15
C LEU A 243 -0.28 -19.43 -23.68
N PRO A 244 -1.37 -19.29 -24.44
CA PRO A 244 -1.27 -18.95 -25.85
C PRO A 244 -0.47 -17.66 -26.07
N ALA A 245 -0.02 -17.43 -27.31
CA ALA A 245 0.77 -16.25 -27.65
C ALA A 245 0.07 -14.95 -27.22
N ILE A 246 0.73 -14.19 -26.35
CA ILE A 246 0.30 -12.85 -25.94
C ILE A 246 0.70 -11.87 -27.03
N THR A 247 -0.25 -11.03 -27.45
CA THR A 247 -0.07 -10.00 -28.49
C THR A 247 -0.45 -8.61 -27.98
N ALA A 248 -0.24 -7.59 -28.78
CA ALA A 248 -0.62 -6.21 -28.42
C ALA A 248 -2.14 -6.01 -28.23
N ASP A 249 -2.96 -6.91 -28.75
CA ASP A 249 -4.43 -6.86 -28.64
C ASP A 249 -4.94 -7.70 -27.45
N THR A 250 -4.07 -8.45 -26.78
CA THR A 250 -4.45 -9.27 -25.63
C THR A 250 -4.79 -8.37 -24.44
N GLU A 251 -5.97 -8.59 -23.85
CA GLU A 251 -6.45 -7.91 -22.63
C GLU A 251 -6.24 -8.84 -21.42
N ILE A 252 -5.39 -8.43 -20.48
CA ILE A 252 -5.07 -9.20 -19.27
C ILE A 252 -5.65 -8.51 -18.04
N LEU A 253 -6.27 -9.27 -17.15
CA LEU A 253 -6.65 -8.81 -15.79
C LEU A 253 -5.77 -9.52 -14.76
N ASP A 254 -5.00 -8.77 -14.02
CA ASP A 254 -4.19 -9.27 -12.89
C ASP A 254 -4.92 -8.98 -11.57
N ILE A 255 -5.41 -10.04 -10.91
CA ILE A 255 -6.16 -9.95 -9.66
C ILE A 255 -5.24 -10.19 -8.46
N GLY A 256 -5.15 -9.20 -7.56
CA GLY A 256 -4.17 -9.16 -6.49
C GLY A 256 -2.80 -8.73 -6.98
N SER A 257 -2.75 -7.71 -7.84
CA SER A 257 -1.54 -7.31 -8.58
C SER A 257 -0.40 -6.75 -7.74
N GLY A 258 -0.63 -6.43 -6.46
CA GLY A 258 0.38 -5.85 -5.58
C GLY A 258 1.04 -4.60 -6.20
N TYR A 259 2.36 -4.58 -6.26
CA TYR A 259 3.13 -3.51 -6.91
C TYR A 259 3.15 -3.57 -8.44
N GLY A 260 2.53 -4.57 -9.07
CA GLY A 260 2.31 -4.70 -10.51
C GLY A 260 3.55 -5.03 -11.35
N GLY A 261 4.58 -5.62 -10.76
CA GLY A 261 5.81 -5.99 -11.45
C GLY A 261 5.57 -6.94 -12.60
N ALA A 262 4.77 -7.98 -12.38
CA ALA A 262 4.41 -8.96 -13.40
C ALA A 262 3.82 -8.30 -14.65
N MET A 263 2.82 -7.44 -14.48
CA MET A 263 2.16 -6.80 -15.64
C MET A 263 3.06 -5.78 -16.33
N ARG A 264 3.93 -5.06 -15.61
CA ARG A 264 4.93 -4.20 -16.26
C ARG A 264 5.91 -5.02 -17.11
N ARG A 265 6.36 -6.19 -16.62
CA ARG A 265 7.23 -7.10 -17.38
C ARG A 265 6.52 -7.64 -18.63
N VAL A 266 5.31 -8.16 -18.49
CA VAL A 266 4.55 -8.77 -19.58
C VAL A 266 4.17 -7.72 -20.63
N ALA A 267 3.62 -6.58 -20.23
CA ALA A 267 3.25 -5.52 -21.15
C ALA A 267 4.46 -4.89 -21.87
N SER A 268 5.59 -4.73 -21.17
CA SER A 268 6.82 -4.23 -21.80
C SER A 268 7.34 -5.18 -22.89
N LYS A 269 7.26 -6.50 -22.65
CA LYS A 269 7.77 -7.53 -23.57
C LYS A 269 6.84 -7.81 -24.75
N HIS A 270 5.52 -7.79 -24.53
CA HIS A 270 4.52 -8.24 -25.51
C HIS A 270 3.64 -7.11 -26.06
N GLY A 271 3.68 -5.91 -25.45
CA GLY A 271 2.86 -4.77 -25.87
C GLY A 271 1.37 -4.91 -25.54
N CYS A 272 0.96 -5.91 -24.76
CA CYS A 272 -0.42 -6.17 -24.39
C CYS A 272 -1.00 -5.08 -23.49
N LYS A 273 -2.31 -5.11 -23.30
CA LYS A 273 -2.99 -4.27 -22.32
C LYS A 273 -3.23 -5.05 -21.03
N ALA A 274 -3.09 -4.38 -19.90
CA ALA A 274 -3.31 -4.98 -18.59
C ALA A 274 -4.16 -4.09 -17.69
N THR A 275 -4.99 -4.72 -16.86
CA THR A 275 -5.67 -4.12 -15.74
C THR A 275 -5.12 -4.76 -14.47
N CYS A 276 -4.55 -3.97 -13.59
CA CYS A 276 -4.07 -4.39 -12.28
C CYS A 276 -5.17 -4.11 -11.24
N LEU A 277 -5.83 -5.14 -10.74
CA LEU A 277 -6.82 -5.05 -9.67
C LEU A 277 -6.14 -5.38 -8.34
N ASN A 278 -6.21 -4.48 -7.36
CA ASN A 278 -5.62 -4.71 -6.06
C ASN A 278 -6.35 -3.94 -4.95
N LEU A 279 -6.35 -4.51 -3.73
CA LEU A 279 -7.03 -3.98 -2.57
C LEU A 279 -6.27 -2.81 -1.92
N SER A 280 -4.94 -2.94 -1.72
CA SER A 280 -4.11 -1.92 -1.07
C SER A 280 -3.92 -0.69 -1.96
N GLU A 281 -4.42 0.48 -1.53
CA GLU A 281 -4.20 1.74 -2.26
C GLU A 281 -2.74 2.22 -2.18
N VAL A 282 -2.01 1.89 -1.12
CA VAL A 282 -0.57 2.20 -1.01
C VAL A 282 0.22 1.49 -2.11
N GLN A 283 -0.07 0.20 -2.32
CA GLN A 283 0.53 -0.56 -3.41
C GLN A 283 0.07 -0.05 -4.79
N ASN A 284 -1.21 0.28 -4.93
CA ASN A 284 -1.78 0.84 -6.15
C ASN A 284 -1.10 2.14 -6.58
N ASP A 285 -0.87 3.06 -5.65
CA ASP A 285 -0.19 4.32 -5.92
C ASP A 285 1.27 4.11 -6.33
N THR A 286 1.96 3.20 -5.65
CA THR A 286 3.31 2.78 -6.02
C THR A 286 3.32 2.16 -7.43
N ASN A 287 2.34 1.31 -7.75
CA ASN A 287 2.22 0.69 -9.07
C ASN A 287 1.96 1.75 -10.16
N ARG A 288 1.02 2.69 -9.94
CA ARG A 288 0.76 3.81 -10.86
C ARG A 288 2.02 4.62 -11.16
N LEU A 289 2.84 4.89 -10.13
CA LEU A 289 4.11 5.58 -10.28
C LEU A 289 5.10 4.78 -11.12
N LYS A 290 5.28 3.50 -10.81
CA LYS A 290 6.20 2.62 -11.56
C LYS A 290 5.76 2.43 -13.02
N ILE A 291 4.45 2.33 -13.29
CA ILE A 291 3.88 2.27 -14.65
C ILE A 291 4.24 3.53 -15.45
N ARG A 292 4.08 4.72 -14.86
CA ARG A 292 4.47 5.99 -15.50
C ARG A 292 5.96 6.05 -15.80
N ARG A 293 6.80 5.67 -14.83
CA ARG A 293 8.27 5.61 -15.01
C ARG A 293 8.70 4.68 -16.13
N ALA A 294 7.98 3.57 -16.30
CA ALA A 294 8.21 2.61 -17.37
C ALA A 294 7.64 3.04 -18.72
N GLY A 295 6.90 4.16 -18.82
CA GLY A 295 6.24 4.61 -20.04
C GLY A 295 5.08 3.70 -20.49
N LEU A 296 4.46 2.97 -19.55
CA LEU A 296 3.43 1.97 -19.85
C LEU A 296 2.00 2.45 -19.51
N HIS A 297 1.81 3.73 -19.24
CA HIS A 297 0.53 4.31 -18.79
C HIS A 297 -0.60 4.20 -19.83
N ASP A 298 -0.27 4.05 -21.13
CA ASP A 298 -1.24 3.79 -22.20
C ASP A 298 -1.60 2.29 -22.34
N ARG A 299 -0.90 1.41 -21.63
CA ARG A 299 -1.06 -0.04 -21.69
C ARG A 299 -1.58 -0.65 -20.40
N ILE A 300 -1.23 -0.07 -19.25
CA ILE A 300 -1.59 -0.62 -17.93
C ILE A 300 -2.41 0.39 -17.17
N ARG A 301 -3.57 -0.03 -16.67
CA ARG A 301 -4.37 0.73 -15.72
C ARG A 301 -4.45 0.02 -14.37
N VAL A 302 -4.62 0.76 -13.29
CA VAL A 302 -4.73 0.26 -11.93
C VAL A 302 -6.12 0.55 -11.39
N VAL A 303 -6.79 -0.47 -10.87
CA VAL A 303 -8.13 -0.43 -10.32
C VAL A 303 -8.09 -0.86 -8.87
N HIS A 304 -8.65 -0.05 -7.97
CA HIS A 304 -8.89 -0.45 -6.58
C HIS A 304 -10.13 -1.33 -6.51
N GLY A 305 -10.03 -2.47 -5.83
CA GLY A 305 -11.15 -3.38 -5.66
C GLY A 305 -10.72 -4.76 -5.14
N VAL A 306 -11.72 -5.60 -4.94
CA VAL A 306 -11.58 -6.96 -4.43
C VAL A 306 -11.88 -7.98 -5.52
N PHE A 307 -11.21 -9.12 -5.48
CA PHE A 307 -11.38 -10.15 -6.50
C PHE A 307 -12.65 -11.01 -6.30
N GLU A 308 -13.32 -10.92 -5.15
CA GLU A 308 -14.65 -11.50 -4.92
C GLU A 308 -15.80 -10.72 -5.55
N ASN A 309 -15.50 -9.50 -6.05
CA ASN A 309 -16.46 -8.63 -6.76
C ASN A 309 -15.67 -7.73 -7.72
N ILE A 310 -15.27 -8.28 -8.84
CA ILE A 310 -14.42 -7.60 -9.84
C ILE A 310 -15.23 -6.50 -10.53
N PRO A 311 -14.82 -5.21 -10.43
CA PRO A 311 -15.57 -4.08 -11.00
C PRO A 311 -15.38 -3.93 -12.52
N GLU A 312 -15.44 -5.04 -13.23
CA GLU A 312 -15.21 -5.13 -14.67
C GLU A 312 -16.37 -5.86 -15.36
N PRO A 313 -16.67 -5.54 -16.63
CA PRO A 313 -17.76 -6.17 -17.37
C PRO A 313 -17.53 -7.67 -17.61
N ASN A 314 -18.62 -8.39 -17.89
CA ASN A 314 -18.56 -9.79 -18.29
C ASN A 314 -17.79 -9.94 -19.62
N ALA A 315 -17.08 -11.06 -19.80
CA ALA A 315 -16.41 -11.45 -21.03
C ALA A 315 -15.50 -10.35 -21.63
N SER A 316 -14.71 -9.71 -20.78
CA SER A 316 -13.85 -8.57 -21.17
C SER A 316 -12.38 -8.94 -21.36
N TYR A 317 -11.91 -10.04 -20.78
CA TYR A 317 -10.50 -10.39 -20.75
C TYR A 317 -10.19 -11.69 -21.49
N ASP A 318 -9.06 -11.70 -22.19
CA ASP A 318 -8.51 -12.89 -22.82
C ASP A 318 -7.78 -13.77 -21.80
N VAL A 319 -7.14 -13.11 -20.83
CA VAL A 319 -6.42 -13.76 -19.73
C VAL A 319 -6.79 -13.12 -18.40
N VAL A 320 -7.08 -13.93 -17.39
CA VAL A 320 -7.01 -13.54 -16.00
C VAL A 320 -5.75 -14.15 -15.41
N TRP A 321 -5.02 -13.34 -14.66
CA TRP A 321 -3.74 -13.65 -14.03
C TRP A 321 -3.84 -13.46 -12.52
N SER A 322 -3.17 -14.29 -11.74
CA SER A 322 -2.97 -14.08 -10.30
C SER A 322 -1.70 -14.75 -9.81
N GLN A 323 -0.96 -14.11 -8.94
CA GLN A 323 0.23 -14.71 -8.34
C GLN A 323 0.19 -14.57 -6.82
N ASP A 324 0.01 -15.74 -6.15
CA ASP A 324 0.07 -15.91 -4.71
C ASP A 324 -0.80 -14.88 -3.93
N ALA A 325 -1.99 -14.59 -4.44
CA ALA A 325 -2.90 -13.60 -3.88
C ALA A 325 -4.22 -14.19 -3.38
N ILE A 326 -4.73 -15.24 -4.03
CA ILE A 326 -6.07 -15.80 -3.73
C ILE A 326 -6.11 -16.46 -2.35
N LEU A 327 -4.95 -16.84 -1.79
CA LEU A 327 -4.84 -17.36 -0.42
C LEU A 327 -5.47 -16.40 0.62
N HIS A 328 -5.51 -15.11 0.35
CA HIS A 328 -6.10 -14.09 1.22
C HIS A 328 -7.63 -14.03 1.17
N SER A 329 -8.27 -14.75 0.26
CA SER A 329 -9.73 -14.84 0.22
C SER A 329 -10.24 -15.99 1.08
N ASP A 330 -11.28 -15.74 1.86
CA ASP A 330 -12.10 -16.76 2.51
C ASP A 330 -13.27 -17.24 1.62
N GLN A 331 -13.47 -16.60 0.45
CA GLN A 331 -14.55 -16.84 -0.50
C GLN A 331 -14.02 -17.23 -1.89
N ARG A 332 -13.07 -18.18 -1.93
CA ARG A 332 -12.39 -18.60 -3.17
C ARG A 332 -13.34 -19.07 -4.27
N ASP A 333 -14.49 -19.64 -3.90
CA ASP A 333 -15.55 -20.00 -4.87
C ASP A 333 -16.08 -18.77 -5.61
N LYS A 334 -16.27 -17.64 -4.90
CA LYS A 334 -16.69 -16.39 -5.53
C LYS A 334 -15.59 -15.83 -6.43
N VAL A 335 -14.32 -15.92 -6.01
CA VAL A 335 -13.19 -15.50 -6.84
C VAL A 335 -13.20 -16.24 -8.17
N LEU A 336 -13.33 -17.59 -8.13
CA LEU A 336 -13.40 -18.40 -9.34
C LEU A 336 -14.62 -18.06 -10.21
N ALA A 337 -15.78 -17.78 -9.59
CA ALA A 337 -16.99 -17.37 -10.31
C ALA A 337 -16.82 -16.00 -10.99
N GLU A 338 -16.16 -15.04 -10.34
CA GLU A 338 -15.85 -13.73 -10.92
C GLU A 338 -14.82 -13.84 -12.06
N VAL A 339 -13.80 -14.67 -11.88
CA VAL A 339 -12.84 -15.00 -12.96
C VAL A 339 -13.54 -15.59 -14.16
N TRP A 340 -14.46 -16.56 -13.94
CA TRP A 340 -15.29 -17.12 -15.00
C TRP A 340 -16.12 -16.04 -15.72
N ARG A 341 -16.74 -15.17 -14.94
CA ARG A 341 -17.61 -14.10 -15.46
C ARG A 341 -16.88 -13.14 -16.37
N VAL A 342 -15.69 -12.67 -15.97
CA VAL A 342 -14.93 -11.65 -16.70
C VAL A 342 -14.13 -12.20 -17.87
N LEU A 343 -13.83 -13.51 -17.89
CA LEU A 343 -13.17 -14.15 -19.02
C LEU A 343 -14.09 -14.24 -20.24
N LYS A 344 -13.53 -13.92 -21.42
CA LYS A 344 -14.13 -14.20 -22.70
C LYS A 344 -14.28 -15.72 -22.92
N PRO A 345 -15.25 -16.18 -23.73
CA PRO A 345 -15.21 -17.56 -24.24
C PRO A 345 -13.86 -17.86 -24.89
N GLY A 346 -13.26 -19.00 -24.59
CA GLY A 346 -11.91 -19.38 -25.02
C GLY A 346 -10.78 -18.76 -24.20
N GLY A 347 -11.08 -17.85 -23.27
CA GLY A 347 -10.09 -17.18 -22.41
C GLY A 347 -9.46 -18.10 -21.37
N HIS A 348 -8.34 -17.68 -20.80
CA HIS A 348 -7.50 -18.49 -19.90
C HIS A 348 -7.36 -17.82 -18.53
N PHE A 349 -7.38 -18.64 -17.48
CA PHE A 349 -7.00 -18.27 -16.14
C PHE A 349 -5.69 -18.95 -15.76
N VAL A 350 -4.62 -18.17 -15.59
CA VAL A 350 -3.32 -18.64 -15.15
C VAL A 350 -3.01 -18.07 -13.76
N PHE A 351 -2.66 -18.94 -12.81
CA PHE A 351 -2.35 -18.47 -11.46
C PHE A 351 -1.39 -19.39 -10.71
N THR A 352 -0.76 -18.82 -9.71
CA THR A 352 -0.09 -19.52 -8.62
C THR A 352 -0.79 -19.17 -7.31
N ASP A 353 -0.76 -20.09 -6.33
CA ASP A 353 -1.27 -19.82 -4.99
C ASP A 353 -0.67 -20.78 -3.98
N PRO A 354 -0.15 -20.31 -2.83
CA PRO A 354 0.22 -21.19 -1.73
C PRO A 354 -0.99 -21.95 -1.23
N CYS A 355 -0.90 -23.26 -1.28
CA CYS A 355 -1.98 -24.18 -0.93
C CYS A 355 -1.59 -25.07 0.24
N GLN A 356 -2.59 -25.59 0.94
CA GLN A 356 -2.41 -26.78 1.77
C GLN A 356 -2.41 -28.06 0.91
N ALA A 357 -1.75 -29.10 1.38
CA ALA A 357 -1.88 -30.42 0.77
C ALA A 357 -3.36 -30.91 0.86
N ASP A 358 -3.75 -31.76 -0.10
CA ASP A 358 -5.14 -32.22 -0.20
C ASP A 358 -5.65 -32.99 1.04
N ASP A 359 -4.76 -33.64 1.79
CA ASP A 359 -5.09 -34.49 2.94
C ASP A 359 -4.28 -34.08 4.20
N VAL A 360 -4.24 -32.77 4.50
CA VAL A 360 -3.50 -32.26 5.66
C VAL A 360 -4.31 -32.49 6.96
N PRO A 361 -3.66 -32.94 8.06
CA PRO A 361 -4.34 -33.07 9.34
C PRO A 361 -4.81 -31.72 9.89
N GLU A 362 -5.96 -31.72 10.59
CA GLU A 362 -6.53 -30.52 11.19
C GLU A 362 -5.56 -29.91 12.24
N GLY A 363 -5.43 -28.55 12.22
CA GLY A 363 -4.67 -27.77 13.20
C GLY A 363 -3.15 -27.70 12.96
N VAL A 364 -2.55 -28.55 12.10
CA VAL A 364 -1.09 -28.58 11.91
C VAL A 364 -0.57 -27.34 11.18
N LEU A 365 -1.42 -26.64 10.43
CA LEU A 365 -1.07 -25.42 9.70
C LEU A 365 -1.36 -24.12 10.45
N GLN A 366 -1.85 -24.17 11.71
CA GLN A 366 -2.13 -22.97 12.46
C GLN A 366 -0.94 -21.99 12.53
N PRO A 367 0.32 -22.44 12.76
CA PRO A 367 1.49 -21.54 12.75
C PRO A 367 1.78 -20.89 11.39
N VAL A 368 1.30 -21.51 10.29
CA VAL A 368 1.37 -20.95 8.93
C VAL A 368 0.30 -19.86 8.76
N TYR A 369 -0.92 -20.13 9.21
CA TYR A 369 -2.05 -19.20 9.12
C TYR A 369 -1.81 -17.94 9.97
N ASP A 370 -1.28 -18.08 11.18
CA ASP A 370 -1.05 -16.98 12.11
C ASP A 370 -0.15 -15.87 11.53
N ARG A 371 0.81 -16.24 10.67
CA ARG A 371 1.72 -15.26 10.04
C ARG A 371 0.99 -14.26 9.14
N LEU A 372 0.04 -14.74 8.36
CA LEU A 372 -0.70 -13.96 7.36
C LEU A 372 -2.15 -13.71 7.78
N GLN A 373 -2.49 -14.08 9.04
CA GLN A 373 -3.83 -13.97 9.62
C GLN A 373 -4.89 -14.68 8.76
N LEU A 374 -4.53 -15.85 8.19
CA LEU A 374 -5.42 -16.64 7.36
C LEU A 374 -6.33 -17.51 8.22
N THR A 375 -7.49 -17.84 7.71
CA THR A 375 -8.40 -18.84 8.33
C THR A 375 -8.14 -20.26 7.79
N ASN A 376 -7.72 -20.36 6.53
CA ASN A 376 -7.39 -21.61 5.83
C ASN A 376 -6.66 -21.30 4.52
N LEU A 377 -6.17 -22.35 3.84
CA LEU A 377 -5.63 -22.29 2.49
C LEU A 377 -6.49 -23.10 1.52
N GLY A 378 -6.48 -22.74 0.25
CA GLY A 378 -6.99 -23.62 -0.81
C GLY A 378 -6.13 -24.87 -0.95
N SER A 379 -6.57 -25.86 -1.76
CA SER A 379 -5.75 -27.00 -2.18
C SER A 379 -5.83 -27.18 -3.69
N HIS A 380 -4.90 -27.95 -4.26
CA HIS A 380 -4.93 -28.27 -5.69
C HIS A 380 -6.24 -28.99 -6.08
N ARG A 381 -6.73 -29.86 -5.22
CA ARG A 381 -8.04 -30.55 -5.38
C ARG A 381 -9.19 -29.54 -5.37
N PHE A 382 -9.20 -28.64 -4.37
CA PHE A 382 -10.23 -27.59 -4.27
C PHE A 382 -10.31 -26.75 -5.56
N TYR A 383 -9.19 -26.17 -6.01
CA TYR A 383 -9.19 -25.33 -7.22
C TYR A 383 -9.65 -26.10 -8.46
N ARG A 384 -9.18 -27.33 -8.65
CA ARG A 384 -9.58 -28.18 -9.76
C ARG A 384 -11.09 -28.47 -9.75
N ASP A 385 -11.62 -28.87 -8.60
CA ASP A 385 -13.01 -29.33 -8.49
C ASP A 385 -13.98 -28.15 -8.58
N ALA A 386 -13.68 -27.03 -7.93
CA ALA A 386 -14.47 -25.78 -8.05
C ALA A 386 -14.43 -25.21 -9.46
N ALA A 387 -13.28 -25.20 -10.13
CA ALA A 387 -13.16 -24.76 -11.52
C ALA A 387 -13.99 -25.65 -12.47
N LYS A 388 -13.94 -26.98 -12.32
CA LYS A 388 -14.77 -27.91 -13.10
C LYS A 388 -16.25 -27.69 -12.89
N ALA A 389 -16.67 -27.41 -11.64
CA ALA A 389 -18.07 -27.13 -11.32
C ALA A 389 -18.60 -25.87 -12.05
N LEU A 390 -17.73 -24.88 -12.31
CA LEU A 390 -18.04 -23.68 -13.11
C LEU A 390 -17.96 -23.93 -14.62
N GLY A 391 -17.43 -25.06 -15.06
CA GLY A 391 -17.29 -25.42 -16.47
C GLY A 391 -15.91 -25.16 -17.08
N PHE A 392 -14.89 -24.83 -16.30
CA PHE A 392 -13.52 -24.72 -16.78
C PHE A 392 -12.95 -26.06 -17.25
N GLU A 393 -12.18 -26.02 -18.31
CA GLU A 393 -11.24 -27.08 -18.71
C GLU A 393 -9.92 -26.89 -17.94
N ILE A 394 -9.45 -27.94 -17.27
CA ILE A 394 -8.14 -27.94 -16.62
C ILE A 394 -7.09 -28.27 -17.67
N VAL A 395 -6.34 -27.26 -18.09
CA VAL A 395 -5.29 -27.41 -19.11
C VAL A 395 -3.99 -27.90 -18.48
N ARG A 396 -3.63 -27.34 -17.31
CA ARG A 396 -2.39 -27.63 -16.60
C ARG A 396 -2.56 -27.41 -15.10
N GLN A 397 -1.91 -28.25 -14.32
CA GLN A 397 -1.79 -28.12 -12.87
C GLN A 397 -0.45 -28.74 -12.47
N ASP A 398 0.56 -27.91 -12.31
CA ASP A 398 1.90 -28.33 -11.95
C ASP A 398 2.04 -28.47 -10.44
N GLU A 399 2.91 -29.39 -10.01
CA GLU A 399 3.31 -29.54 -8.61
C GLU A 399 4.75 -29.06 -8.47
N MET A 400 4.98 -27.99 -7.71
CA MET A 400 6.27 -27.32 -7.55
C MET A 400 6.52 -26.90 -6.10
N THR A 401 6.06 -27.66 -5.14
CA THR A 401 6.14 -27.33 -3.69
C THR A 401 7.58 -27.16 -3.20
N ASP A 402 8.54 -27.82 -3.82
CA ASP A 402 9.97 -27.63 -3.56
C ASP A 402 10.43 -26.18 -3.79
N GLN A 403 9.81 -25.48 -4.76
CA GLN A 403 10.09 -24.07 -5.04
C GLN A 403 9.51 -23.15 -3.95
N LEU A 404 8.31 -23.43 -3.45
CA LEU A 404 7.72 -22.74 -2.28
C LEU A 404 8.65 -22.88 -1.07
N ARG A 405 9.05 -24.09 -0.74
CA ARG A 405 9.97 -24.38 0.36
C ARG A 405 11.27 -23.60 0.21
N THR A 406 11.86 -23.63 -0.99
CA THR A 406 13.13 -22.96 -1.30
C THR A 406 12.98 -21.45 -1.18
N HIS A 407 11.88 -20.89 -1.69
CA HIS A 407 11.61 -19.46 -1.66
C HIS A 407 11.54 -18.94 -0.22
N TYR A 408 10.72 -19.56 0.63
CA TYR A 408 10.57 -19.10 2.02
C TYR A 408 11.87 -19.26 2.82
N ASP A 409 12.69 -20.27 2.56
CA ASP A 409 14.00 -20.41 3.19
C ASP A 409 15.00 -19.35 2.69
N ARG A 410 14.98 -18.99 1.40
CA ARG A 410 15.80 -17.90 0.85
C ARG A 410 15.41 -16.55 1.42
N VAL A 411 14.11 -16.25 1.47
CA VAL A 411 13.60 -15.01 2.06
C VAL A 411 14.00 -14.92 3.54
N ARG A 412 13.91 -16.03 4.29
CA ARG A 412 14.35 -16.09 5.69
C ARG A 412 15.86 -15.83 5.82
N GLN A 413 16.68 -16.42 4.97
CA GLN A 413 18.14 -16.22 4.96
C GLN A 413 18.50 -14.78 4.67
N GLU A 414 17.87 -14.14 3.68
CA GLU A 414 18.09 -12.73 3.34
C GLU A 414 17.63 -11.80 4.47
N LEU A 415 16.49 -12.11 5.11
CA LEU A 415 16.01 -11.36 6.27
C LEU A 415 17.02 -11.40 7.43
N VAL A 416 17.53 -12.58 7.78
CA VAL A 416 18.53 -12.73 8.85
C VAL A 416 19.84 -12.03 8.50
N ALA A 417 20.30 -12.14 7.25
CA ALA A 417 21.54 -11.51 6.79
C ALA A 417 21.47 -9.97 6.79
N ASN A 418 20.27 -9.40 6.58
CA ASN A 418 20.06 -7.97 6.50
C ASN A 418 19.31 -7.38 7.72
N TYR A 419 19.23 -8.12 8.82
CA TYR A 419 18.44 -7.77 10.00
C TYR A 419 18.75 -6.35 10.53
N GLU A 420 20.04 -6.05 10.77
CA GLU A 420 20.45 -4.74 11.28
C GLU A 420 20.16 -3.61 10.28
N MET A 421 20.40 -3.84 9.00
CA MET A 421 20.07 -2.86 7.96
C MET A 421 18.56 -2.55 7.92
N LEU A 422 17.70 -3.55 8.08
CA LEU A 422 16.25 -3.35 8.16
C LEU A 422 15.85 -2.58 9.42
N ARG A 423 16.51 -2.85 10.55
CA ARG A 423 16.34 -2.09 11.80
C ARG A 423 16.69 -0.61 11.63
N GLU A 424 17.82 -0.33 10.98
CA GLU A 424 18.27 1.04 10.66
C GLU A 424 17.30 1.75 9.70
N ASN A 425 16.63 1.02 8.82
CA ASN A 425 15.61 1.54 7.90
C ASN A 425 14.19 1.58 8.48
N GLY A 426 14.04 1.39 9.80
CA GLY A 426 12.81 1.66 10.53
C GLY A 426 11.94 0.43 10.84
N ALA A 427 12.34 -0.79 10.42
CA ALA A 427 11.59 -1.99 10.78
C ALA A 427 11.73 -2.31 12.27
N SER A 428 10.64 -2.68 12.94
CA SER A 428 10.66 -3.03 14.36
C SER A 428 11.29 -4.41 14.60
N ALA A 429 12.02 -4.58 15.72
CA ALA A 429 12.58 -5.88 16.08
C ALA A 429 11.49 -6.94 16.23
N GLU A 430 10.37 -6.57 16.86
CA GLU A 430 9.24 -7.47 17.08
C GLU A 430 8.68 -8.00 15.74
N TYR A 431 8.53 -7.12 14.74
CA TYR A 431 8.08 -7.53 13.41
C TYR A 431 9.06 -8.49 12.74
N LEU A 432 10.35 -8.14 12.73
CA LEU A 432 11.39 -8.97 12.09
C LEU A 432 11.51 -10.35 12.73
N ASP A 433 11.47 -10.42 14.07
CA ASP A 433 11.54 -11.68 14.81
C ASP A 433 10.31 -12.56 14.53
N LYS A 434 9.11 -11.99 14.53
CA LYS A 434 7.87 -12.69 14.12
C LYS A 434 7.96 -13.19 12.68
N MET A 435 8.50 -12.37 11.79
CA MET A 435 8.66 -12.74 10.37
C MET A 435 9.64 -13.91 10.20
N ILE A 436 10.78 -13.92 10.89
CA ILE A 436 11.73 -15.05 10.86
C ILE A 436 11.06 -16.35 11.29
N VAL A 437 10.35 -16.32 12.43
CA VAL A 437 9.61 -17.49 12.94
C VAL A 437 8.50 -17.93 11.97
N GLY A 438 7.75 -16.98 11.43
CA GLY A 438 6.69 -17.25 10.45
C GLY A 438 7.25 -17.94 9.18
N LEU A 439 8.34 -17.41 8.61
CA LEU A 439 8.99 -18.01 7.44
C LEU A 439 9.53 -19.42 7.74
N GLU A 440 10.09 -19.65 8.94
CA GLU A 440 10.51 -20.97 9.37
C GLU A 440 9.35 -21.97 9.47
N ASN A 441 8.17 -21.53 9.93
CA ASN A 441 6.97 -22.36 10.00
C ASN A 441 6.52 -22.80 8.60
N TRP A 442 6.58 -21.91 7.61
CA TRP A 442 6.28 -22.25 6.21
C TRP A 442 7.26 -23.32 5.66
N VAL A 443 8.56 -23.16 5.95
CA VAL A 443 9.58 -24.16 5.55
C VAL A 443 9.30 -25.53 6.21
N LYS A 444 9.05 -25.55 7.52
CA LYS A 444 8.75 -26.79 8.26
C LYS A 444 7.49 -27.48 7.76
N ALA A 445 6.43 -26.71 7.47
CA ALA A 445 5.18 -27.25 6.95
C ALA A 445 5.37 -27.84 5.53
N ALA A 446 6.18 -27.20 4.69
CA ALA A 446 6.53 -27.72 3.36
C ALA A 446 7.37 -29.02 3.45
N ASP A 447 8.39 -29.04 4.32
CA ASP A 447 9.23 -30.22 4.57
C ASP A 447 8.41 -31.42 5.13
N ALA A 448 7.34 -31.13 5.88
CA ALA A 448 6.39 -32.13 6.40
C ALA A 448 5.35 -32.61 5.36
N GLY A 449 5.35 -32.03 4.15
CA GLY A 449 4.38 -32.38 3.10
C GLY A 449 2.96 -31.84 3.35
N HIS A 450 2.83 -30.79 4.16
CA HIS A 450 1.52 -30.20 4.49
C HIS A 450 1.12 -29.04 3.57
N LEU A 451 2.04 -28.54 2.73
CA LEU A 451 1.82 -27.47 1.76
C LEU A 451 1.90 -27.99 0.33
N ALA A 452 1.33 -27.23 -0.59
CA ALA A 452 1.39 -27.44 -2.03
C ALA A 452 1.53 -26.09 -2.74
N TRP A 453 2.21 -26.06 -3.88
CA TRP A 453 2.33 -24.89 -4.73
C TRP A 453 2.67 -25.28 -6.17
N GLY A 454 2.19 -24.49 -7.12
CA GLY A 454 2.51 -24.71 -8.52
C GLY A 454 1.77 -23.76 -9.44
N ILE A 455 1.91 -23.96 -10.75
CA ILE A 455 1.25 -23.16 -11.78
C ILE A 455 0.00 -23.89 -12.24
N HIS A 456 -1.13 -23.18 -12.18
CA HIS A 456 -2.42 -23.63 -12.66
C HIS A 456 -2.80 -22.88 -13.96
N LEU A 457 -3.31 -23.62 -14.94
CA LEU A 457 -3.88 -23.05 -16.17
C LEU A 457 -5.22 -23.70 -16.43
N PHE A 458 -6.27 -22.88 -16.36
CA PHE A 458 -7.64 -23.26 -16.68
C PHE A 458 -8.12 -22.49 -17.92
N ARG A 459 -9.03 -23.08 -18.66
CA ARG A 459 -9.59 -22.47 -19.86
C ARG A 459 -11.11 -22.43 -19.78
N LYS A 460 -11.69 -21.28 -20.09
CA LYS A 460 -13.12 -21.16 -20.32
C LYS A 460 -13.44 -21.68 -21.74
N PRO A 461 -14.29 -22.67 -21.93
CA PRO A 461 -14.68 -23.12 -23.26
C PRO A 461 -15.22 -22.01 -24.15
N ALA A 462 -15.10 -22.21 -25.50
CA ALA A 462 -15.58 -21.24 -26.47
C ALA A 462 -17.12 -21.18 -26.58
#